data_17d66b0d11948f8bae959017bcc512d9
#
_entry.id   17d66b0d11948f8bae959017bcc512d9
#
_cell.length_a   1.000
_cell.length_b   1.000
_cell.length_c   1.000
_cell.angle_alpha   90.00
_cell.angle_beta   90.00
_cell.angle_gamma   90.00
#
_symmetry.space_group_name_H-M   'P 1'
#
loop_
_entity.id
_entity.type
_entity.pdbx_description
1 polymer ?
#
loop_
_entity_poly.entity_id
_entity_poly.type
_entity_poly.pdbx_seq_one_letter_code
_entity_poly.pdbx_strand_id
1 'polypeptide(L)'
;RKNDTVPDRSIAAGTGTGTAVPEAESQDREEQRKDGINDLMQVIKITSEKKHKIETIALWMILILSTAVLFSLCLNEGIDYDEAYSYRTAHDNTMLGIIRVVLDAHDTDVPVWYMGLRLWSFLVGDGIIAYKMFALLGTVLSMLLGPTVIRKQWGSKTAALYMILVSLSPAMMKISVNNRMYSWTVFGVTVCGLTAYFLREHMNSRILWMILFLTTFCGIFSHYFTAFSYLFIYLYLLVVIWQQDRKQIWKPLVCGGSVVILFAVWLIRSDFFHLLTSDGNLGNQAKLRIYELFDFIFGTEVKYAARMGEVLFVLTLLCAILFWKRLGKRDGIFAVMCTCMFPISYLMAALLALHASHFFTYRHVMHSMGLFWLGMAIILSRINLQEWIACVSFTVWMGASAYRISYNEEYDTIPYLEETKEFIAENMEPGDVIVYDTDWRFGQLFGCYMPDQTFYTMEEVPDLAELAGKRVWYFQCFGHLLDESDKYTVTYENMGHYGFQYMDGNTDFDILKVEITEETGND
;
A
#
# COMPACT_ATOMS: atom_id res chain seq x y z
N ARG A 1 -55.50 45.18 17.53
CA ARG A 1 -56.45 45.43 18.63
C ARG A 1 -55.90 44.80 19.91
N LYS A 2 -55.31 45.51 20.80
CA LYS A 2 -55.66 46.08 22.09
C LYS A 2 -54.45 46.78 22.66
N ASN A 3 -54.63 48.02 22.94
CA ASN A 3 -53.80 48.88 23.82
C ASN A 3 -53.82 48.30 25.23
N ASP A 4 -52.67 48.27 25.89
CA ASP A 4 -52.60 48.33 27.34
C ASP A 4 -51.46 49.31 27.72
N THR A 5 -51.90 50.33 28.35
CA THR A 5 -51.22 51.52 28.91
C THR A 5 -50.34 51.10 30.10
N VAL A 6 -49.08 51.56 30.12
CA VAL A 6 -48.19 51.51 31.28
C VAL A 6 -48.34 52.77 32.09
N PRO A 7 -48.53 52.72 33.40
CA PRO A 7 -48.61 53.92 34.24
C PRO A 7 -47.22 54.46 34.57
N ASP A 8 -47.12 55.76 34.43
CA ASP A 8 -46.03 56.63 34.82
C ASP A 8 -45.82 56.59 36.38
N ARG A 9 -44.64 56.24 36.82
CA ARG A 9 -44.17 56.38 38.20
C ARG A 9 -43.03 57.39 38.24
N SER A 10 -43.35 58.58 38.50
CA SER A 10 -42.43 59.62 38.99
C SER A 10 -41.70 59.14 40.26
N ILE A 11 -40.39 58.94 40.16
CA ILE A 11 -39.50 58.64 41.28
C ILE A 11 -38.73 59.92 41.61
N ALA A 12 -38.87 60.31 42.85
CA ALA A 12 -38.24 61.43 43.47
C ALA A 12 -36.72 61.43 43.39
N ALA A 13 -36.15 62.62 43.17
CA ALA A 13 -34.70 62.83 43.19
C ALA A 13 -34.17 62.62 44.62
N GLY A 14 -33.51 61.55 44.86
CA GLY A 14 -32.67 61.30 46.01
C GLY A 14 -31.26 61.82 45.75
N THR A 15 -30.85 62.86 46.44
CA THR A 15 -29.48 63.38 46.48
C THR A 15 -28.57 62.33 47.15
N GLY A 16 -28.02 61.43 46.38
CA GLY A 16 -26.96 60.54 46.85
C GLY A 16 -25.62 61.27 46.72
N THR A 17 -24.98 61.56 47.83
CA THR A 17 -23.56 61.94 47.85
C THR A 17 -22.70 60.80 47.33
N GLY A 18 -22.35 60.90 46.06
CA GLY A 18 -21.40 59.98 45.46
C GLY A 18 -20.02 60.22 46.05
N THR A 19 -19.59 59.35 46.95
CA THR A 19 -18.19 59.24 47.33
C THR A 19 -17.41 58.84 46.09
N ALA A 20 -16.70 59.79 45.49
CA ALA A 20 -15.76 59.52 44.42
C ALA A 20 -14.74 58.50 44.92
N VAL A 21 -14.73 57.32 44.35
CA VAL A 21 -13.65 56.32 44.55
C VAL A 21 -12.36 56.97 44.04
N PRO A 22 -11.30 57.03 44.87
CA PRO A 22 -10.06 57.67 44.46
C PRO A 22 -9.56 57.06 43.18
N GLU A 23 -9.19 57.89 42.21
CA GLU A 23 -8.65 57.42 40.89
C GLU A 23 -7.49 56.42 41.04
N ALA A 24 -6.75 56.51 42.15
CA ALA A 24 -5.68 55.55 42.49
C ALA A 24 -6.18 54.13 42.74
N GLU A 25 -7.35 53.92 43.40
CA GLU A 25 -7.94 52.58 43.60
C GLU A 25 -8.49 51.97 42.29
N SER A 26 -8.92 52.79 41.35
CA SER A 26 -9.39 52.30 40.05
C SER A 26 -8.22 51.88 39.13
N GLN A 27 -7.10 52.59 39.20
CA GLN A 27 -5.87 52.24 38.46
C GLN A 27 -5.23 50.96 39.01
N ASP A 28 -5.17 50.79 40.33
CA ASP A 28 -4.62 49.61 40.98
C ASP A 28 -5.44 48.33 40.64
N ARG A 29 -6.77 48.44 40.60
CA ARG A 29 -7.66 47.32 40.17
C ARG A 29 -7.53 46.99 38.70
N GLU A 30 -7.28 47.97 37.84
CA GLU A 30 -7.09 47.76 36.42
C GLU A 30 -5.71 47.11 36.12
N GLU A 31 -4.69 47.47 36.88
CA GLU A 31 -3.35 46.90 36.82
C GLU A 31 -3.33 45.44 37.32
N GLN A 32 -3.96 45.17 38.47
CA GLN A 32 -4.14 43.80 38.99
C GLN A 32 -4.97 42.92 38.05
N ARG A 33 -5.95 43.48 37.34
CA ARG A 33 -6.72 42.74 36.32
C ARG A 33 -5.89 42.42 35.08
N LYS A 34 -5.00 43.32 34.65
CA LYS A 34 -4.06 43.11 33.54
C LYS A 34 -3.03 42.05 33.90
N ASP A 35 -2.50 42.08 35.09
CA ASP A 35 -1.53 41.06 35.56
C ASP A 35 -2.18 39.69 35.69
N GLY A 36 -3.38 39.58 36.23
CA GLY A 36 -4.12 38.32 36.27
C GLY A 36 -4.47 37.76 34.89
N ILE A 37 -4.75 38.61 33.89
CA ILE A 37 -4.96 38.20 32.50
C ILE A 37 -3.64 37.71 31.86
N ASN A 38 -2.53 38.39 32.12
CA ASN A 38 -1.23 38.03 31.64
C ASN A 38 -0.77 36.68 32.20
N ASP A 39 -0.95 36.46 33.50
CA ASP A 39 -0.67 35.19 34.16
C ASP A 39 -1.52 34.04 33.58
N LEU A 40 -2.82 34.29 33.40
CA LEU A 40 -3.72 33.32 32.78
C LEU A 40 -3.29 32.98 31.35
N MET A 41 -2.94 34.01 30.56
CA MET A 41 -2.44 33.79 29.18
C MET A 41 -1.12 33.01 29.15
N GLN A 42 -0.23 33.26 30.11
CA GLN A 42 1.02 32.54 30.25
C GLN A 42 0.79 31.06 30.60
N VAL A 43 -0.10 30.78 31.55
CA VAL A 43 -0.50 29.39 31.90
C VAL A 43 -1.14 28.68 30.72
N ILE A 44 -2.03 29.31 29.97
CA ILE A 44 -2.66 28.76 28.76
C ILE A 44 -1.60 28.45 27.70
N LYS A 45 -0.65 29.38 27.50
CA LYS A 45 0.46 29.18 26.53
C LYS A 45 1.35 28.01 26.92
N ILE A 46 1.77 27.89 28.17
CA ILE A 46 2.60 26.78 28.67
C ILE A 46 1.86 25.45 28.54
N THR A 47 0.55 25.43 28.85
CA THR A 47 -0.28 24.22 28.72
C THR A 47 -0.43 23.82 27.26
N SER A 48 -0.63 24.78 26.35
CA SER A 48 -0.70 24.54 24.90
C SER A 48 0.61 24.02 24.33
N GLU A 49 1.75 24.58 24.74
CA GLU A 49 3.09 24.12 24.30
C GLU A 49 3.40 22.71 24.80
N LYS A 50 3.06 22.38 26.05
CA LYS A 50 3.20 21.03 26.59
C LYS A 50 2.34 20.02 25.80
N LYS A 51 1.07 20.36 25.54
CA LYS A 51 0.17 19.53 24.73
C LYS A 51 0.74 19.29 23.36
N HIS A 52 1.21 20.34 22.68
CA HIS A 52 1.81 20.23 21.33
C HIS A 52 3.06 19.32 21.32
N LYS A 53 3.91 19.40 22.35
CA LYS A 53 5.07 18.52 22.49
C LYS A 53 4.66 17.06 22.69
N ILE A 54 3.69 16.79 23.57
CA ILE A 54 3.17 15.43 23.81
C ILE A 54 2.58 14.84 22.53
N GLU A 55 1.75 15.59 21.80
CA GLU A 55 1.20 15.14 20.53
C GLU A 55 2.28 14.85 19.48
N THR A 56 3.33 15.68 19.45
CA THR A 56 4.47 15.45 18.54
C THR A 56 5.19 14.15 18.87
N ILE A 57 5.50 13.94 20.15
CA ILE A 57 6.15 12.70 20.60
C ILE A 57 5.28 11.50 20.29
N ALA A 58 3.97 11.58 20.54
CA ALA A 58 3.04 10.48 20.25
C ALA A 58 3.03 10.10 18.76
N LEU A 59 3.00 11.08 17.85
CA LEU A 59 3.05 10.80 16.41
C LEU A 59 4.36 10.12 15.98
N TRP A 60 5.50 10.58 16.50
CA TRP A 60 6.78 9.93 16.21
C TRP A 60 6.88 8.54 16.83
N MET A 61 6.30 8.33 18.01
CA MET A 61 6.20 6.98 18.59
C MET A 61 5.33 6.04 17.75
N ILE A 62 4.18 6.49 17.24
CA ILE A 62 3.37 5.70 16.31
C ILE A 62 4.20 5.32 15.08
N LEU A 63 4.93 6.27 14.48
CA LEU A 63 5.80 5.99 13.33
C LEU A 63 6.84 4.90 13.66
N ILE A 64 7.57 5.08 14.75
CA ILE A 64 8.66 4.16 15.14
C ILE A 64 8.12 2.78 15.47
N LEU A 65 7.06 2.69 16.30
CA LEU A 65 6.51 1.41 16.72
C LEU A 65 5.86 0.66 15.55
N SER A 66 5.08 1.35 14.71
CA SER A 66 4.49 0.73 13.53
C SER A 66 5.58 0.26 12.54
N THR A 67 6.63 1.07 12.36
CA THR A 67 7.76 0.66 11.50
C THR A 67 8.48 -0.56 12.07
N ALA A 68 8.68 -0.62 13.39
CA ALA A 68 9.32 -1.76 14.03
C ALA A 68 8.50 -3.05 13.86
N VAL A 69 7.18 -2.97 14.04
CA VAL A 69 6.27 -4.11 13.81
C VAL A 69 6.34 -4.58 12.35
N LEU A 70 6.22 -3.65 11.39
CA LEU A 70 6.29 -4.00 9.97
C LEU A 70 7.67 -4.52 9.56
N PHE A 71 8.73 -3.96 10.14
CA PHE A 71 10.10 -4.43 9.88
C PHE A 71 10.31 -5.86 10.39
N SER A 72 9.75 -6.21 11.55
CA SER A 72 9.84 -7.60 12.04
C SER A 72 9.19 -8.61 11.08
N LEU A 73 8.13 -8.20 10.36
CA LEU A 73 7.51 -9.02 9.32
C LEU A 73 8.39 -9.12 8.04
N CYS A 74 9.17 -8.09 7.73
CA CYS A 74 10.10 -8.13 6.60
C CYS A 74 11.24 -9.14 6.77
N LEU A 75 11.54 -9.55 8.01
CA LEU A 75 12.61 -10.52 8.29
C LEU A 75 12.26 -11.94 7.85
N ASN A 76 11.00 -12.18 7.51
CA ASN A 76 10.59 -13.43 6.90
C ASN A 76 11.06 -13.48 5.43
N GLU A 77 11.85 -14.47 5.09
CA GLU A 77 12.39 -14.67 3.72
C GLU A 77 11.43 -15.41 2.79
N GLY A 78 10.28 -15.87 3.28
CA GLY A 78 9.24 -16.45 2.42
C GLY A 78 8.74 -15.41 1.40
N ILE A 79 8.66 -15.80 0.13
CA ILE A 79 8.19 -14.97 -0.98
C ILE A 79 7.22 -15.76 -1.85
N ASP A 80 6.23 -15.05 -2.40
CA ASP A 80 5.36 -15.63 -3.40
C ASP A 80 5.97 -15.52 -4.82
N TYR A 81 5.30 -16.15 -5.79
CA TYR A 81 5.73 -16.10 -7.18
C TYR A 81 5.87 -14.69 -7.75
N ASP A 82 4.93 -13.80 -7.44
CA ASP A 82 4.97 -12.41 -7.92
C ASP A 82 6.14 -11.63 -7.29
N GLU A 83 6.48 -11.94 -6.03
CA GLU A 83 7.64 -11.37 -5.34
C GLU A 83 8.95 -11.89 -5.93
N ALA A 84 9.00 -13.20 -6.24
CA ALA A 84 10.14 -13.82 -6.90
C ALA A 84 10.38 -13.22 -8.29
N TYR A 85 9.32 -13.02 -9.07
CA TYR A 85 9.40 -12.33 -10.35
C TYR A 85 9.96 -10.91 -10.20
N SER A 86 9.50 -10.17 -9.19
CA SER A 86 10.01 -8.83 -8.91
C SER A 86 11.48 -8.84 -8.52
N TYR A 87 11.87 -9.78 -7.66
CA TYR A 87 13.25 -9.98 -7.25
C TYR A 87 14.16 -10.23 -8.47
N ARG A 88 13.86 -11.26 -9.26
CA ARG A 88 14.68 -11.66 -10.41
C ARG A 88 14.73 -10.59 -11.50
N THR A 89 13.59 -9.95 -11.80
CA THR A 89 13.57 -8.87 -12.79
C THR A 89 14.52 -7.73 -12.39
N ALA A 90 14.57 -7.38 -11.10
CA ALA A 90 15.46 -6.34 -10.61
C ALA A 90 16.92 -6.83 -10.45
N HIS A 91 17.13 -8.05 -9.93
CA HIS A 91 18.44 -8.61 -9.63
C HIS A 91 19.23 -8.96 -10.89
N ASP A 92 18.61 -9.72 -11.80
CA ASP A 92 19.29 -10.32 -12.94
C ASP A 92 19.53 -9.31 -14.08
N ASN A 93 18.96 -8.11 -14.00
CA ASN A 93 18.97 -7.16 -15.10
C ASN A 93 19.63 -5.82 -14.78
N THR A 94 20.21 -5.19 -15.79
CA THR A 94 20.61 -3.77 -15.75
C THR A 94 19.38 -2.87 -15.84
N MET A 95 19.51 -1.57 -15.51
CA MET A 95 18.42 -0.60 -15.63
C MET A 95 17.76 -0.56 -17.02
N LEU A 96 18.53 -0.67 -18.09
CA LEU A 96 18.00 -0.75 -19.46
C LEU A 96 17.48 -2.16 -19.78
N GLY A 97 18.10 -3.19 -19.22
CA GLY A 97 17.64 -4.57 -19.30
C GLY A 97 16.24 -4.75 -18.75
N ILE A 98 15.94 -4.15 -17.60
CA ILE A 98 14.60 -4.15 -16.99
C ILE A 98 13.54 -3.65 -17.98
N ILE A 99 13.81 -2.52 -18.65
CA ILE A 99 12.84 -1.95 -19.62
C ILE A 99 12.61 -2.94 -20.77
N ARG A 100 13.66 -3.61 -21.24
CA ARG A 100 13.56 -4.61 -22.34
C ARG A 100 12.80 -5.84 -21.88
N VAL A 101 13.18 -6.42 -20.74
CA VAL A 101 12.51 -7.61 -20.19
C VAL A 101 11.02 -7.37 -20.01
N VAL A 102 10.63 -6.22 -19.41
CA VAL A 102 9.21 -5.90 -19.20
C VAL A 102 8.47 -5.62 -20.51
N LEU A 103 9.14 -5.09 -21.54
CA LEU A 103 8.54 -4.92 -22.87
C LEU A 103 8.41 -6.25 -23.64
N ASP A 104 9.43 -7.10 -23.56
CA ASP A 104 9.53 -8.34 -24.35
C ASP A 104 8.74 -9.49 -23.70
N ALA A 105 8.50 -9.44 -22.38
CA ALA A 105 7.72 -10.45 -21.66
C ALA A 105 6.25 -10.49 -22.10
N HIS A 106 5.78 -9.51 -22.89
CA HIS A 106 4.37 -9.35 -23.22
C HIS A 106 3.47 -9.45 -21.97
N ASP A 107 3.98 -8.94 -20.83
CA ASP A 107 3.35 -9.00 -19.54
C ASP A 107 2.61 -7.66 -19.24
N THR A 108 1.77 -7.69 -18.22
CA THR A 108 1.00 -6.54 -17.77
C THR A 108 1.80 -5.58 -16.90
N ASP A 109 3.07 -5.86 -16.65
CA ASP A 109 3.92 -5.08 -15.77
C ASP A 109 4.51 -3.81 -16.44
N VAL A 110 4.98 -2.89 -15.60
CA VAL A 110 5.56 -1.60 -15.99
C VAL A 110 6.86 -1.34 -15.20
N PRO A 111 7.85 -0.66 -15.80
CA PRO A 111 9.25 -0.79 -15.38
C PRO A 111 9.65 -0.04 -14.11
N VAL A 112 8.92 1.00 -13.69
CA VAL A 112 9.39 1.95 -12.65
C VAL A 112 9.59 1.27 -11.30
N TRP A 113 8.75 0.30 -10.95
CA TRP A 113 8.90 -0.48 -9.72
C TRP A 113 10.24 -1.25 -9.70
N TYR A 114 10.51 -2.03 -10.72
CA TYR A 114 11.73 -2.85 -10.84
C TYR A 114 13.00 -1.99 -10.91
N MET A 115 12.92 -0.86 -11.60
CA MET A 115 14.01 0.13 -11.61
C MET A 115 14.26 0.71 -10.21
N GLY A 116 13.21 0.97 -9.46
CA GLY A 116 13.29 1.39 -8.05
C GLY A 116 13.98 0.35 -7.16
N LEU A 117 13.58 -0.93 -7.28
CA LEU A 117 14.24 -2.05 -6.60
C LEU A 117 15.72 -2.15 -6.96
N ARG A 118 16.05 -2.04 -8.25
CA ARG A 118 17.45 -2.08 -8.70
C ARG A 118 18.29 -0.93 -8.14
N LEU A 119 17.73 0.28 -8.09
CA LEU A 119 18.42 1.42 -7.47
C LEU A 119 18.61 1.19 -5.97
N TRP A 120 17.62 0.63 -5.30
CA TRP A 120 17.69 0.31 -3.87
C TRP A 120 18.77 -0.74 -3.57
N SER A 121 18.90 -1.75 -4.43
CA SER A 121 19.91 -2.81 -4.24
C SER A 121 21.34 -2.29 -4.22
N PHE A 122 21.65 -1.21 -4.94
CA PHE A 122 22.97 -0.58 -4.87
C PHE A 122 23.26 0.10 -3.52
N LEU A 123 22.23 0.39 -2.71
CA LEU A 123 22.38 1.06 -1.43
C LEU A 123 22.35 0.11 -0.24
N VAL A 124 21.53 -0.94 -0.31
CA VAL A 124 21.22 -1.81 0.84
C VAL A 124 21.64 -3.25 0.61
N GLY A 125 21.83 -3.64 -0.64
CA GLY A 125 22.08 -5.01 -1.06
C GLY A 125 20.88 -5.61 -1.81
N ASP A 126 21.06 -6.80 -2.35
CA ASP A 126 20.16 -7.46 -3.28
C ASP A 126 19.53 -8.76 -2.72
N GLY A 127 19.54 -8.94 -1.40
CA GLY A 127 18.83 -10.04 -0.75
C GLY A 127 17.32 -9.82 -0.68
N ILE A 128 16.56 -10.89 -0.48
CA ILE A 128 15.09 -10.88 -0.37
C ILE A 128 14.61 -9.86 0.68
N ILE A 129 15.23 -9.86 1.87
CA ILE A 129 14.91 -8.91 2.96
C ILE A 129 15.14 -7.46 2.50
N ALA A 130 16.23 -7.18 1.78
CA ALA A 130 16.52 -5.84 1.29
C ALA A 130 15.42 -5.34 0.34
N TYR A 131 14.91 -6.19 -0.53
CA TYR A 131 13.81 -5.82 -1.44
C TYR A 131 12.47 -5.65 -0.70
N LYS A 132 12.17 -6.48 0.30
CA LYS A 132 11.01 -6.27 1.19
C LYS A 132 11.10 -4.94 1.96
N MET A 133 12.30 -4.55 2.39
CA MET A 133 12.53 -3.23 3.00
C MET A 133 12.24 -2.07 2.05
N PHE A 134 12.44 -2.23 0.74
CA PHE A 134 12.04 -1.22 -0.23
C PHE A 134 10.51 -1.07 -0.30
N ALA A 135 9.77 -2.16 -0.26
CA ALA A 135 8.32 -2.10 -0.15
C ALA A 135 7.88 -1.42 1.16
N LEU A 136 8.49 -1.80 2.29
CA LEU A 136 8.22 -1.17 3.59
C LEU A 136 8.45 0.35 3.56
N LEU A 137 9.48 0.82 2.87
CA LEU A 137 9.79 2.25 2.75
C LEU A 137 8.61 3.04 2.19
N GLY A 138 7.84 2.51 1.23
CA GLY A 138 6.64 3.15 0.70
C GLY A 138 5.59 3.42 1.78
N THR A 139 5.37 2.45 2.69
CA THR A 139 4.46 2.62 3.83
C THR A 139 5.02 3.60 4.88
N VAL A 140 6.31 3.55 5.18
CA VAL A 140 6.97 4.49 6.09
C VAL A 140 6.84 5.93 5.58
N LEU A 141 7.05 6.16 4.29
CA LEU A 141 6.86 7.46 3.65
C LEU A 141 5.39 7.91 3.70
N SER A 142 4.45 6.98 3.53
CA SER A 142 3.02 7.27 3.71
C SER A 142 2.70 7.69 5.14
N MET A 143 3.20 6.97 6.15
CA MET A 143 3.04 7.35 7.56
C MET A 143 3.68 8.71 7.86
N LEU A 144 4.82 9.03 7.25
CA LEU A 144 5.54 10.29 7.46
C LEU A 144 4.74 11.52 7.00
N LEU A 145 3.76 11.35 6.11
CA LEU A 145 2.80 12.40 5.78
C LEU A 145 1.97 12.83 7.00
N GLY A 146 1.79 11.92 7.98
CA GLY A 146 1.05 12.20 9.22
C GLY A 146 1.62 13.38 10.00
N PRO A 147 2.83 13.29 10.58
CA PRO A 147 3.42 14.36 11.38
C PRO A 147 3.82 15.59 10.55
N THR A 148 4.05 15.45 9.24
CA THR A 148 4.57 16.53 8.40
C THR A 148 3.48 17.37 7.73
N VAL A 149 2.56 16.74 7.00
CA VAL A 149 1.55 17.40 6.17
C VAL A 149 0.17 17.35 6.81
N ILE A 150 -0.31 16.15 7.14
CA ILE A 150 -1.68 15.92 7.61
C ILE A 150 -1.94 16.62 8.95
N ARG A 151 -0.98 16.54 9.88
CA ARG A 151 -1.07 17.24 11.16
C ARG A 151 -1.24 18.74 11.00
N LYS A 152 -0.47 19.35 10.09
CA LYS A 152 -0.53 20.81 9.85
C LYS A 152 -1.89 21.24 9.30
N GLN A 153 -2.50 20.40 8.47
CA GLN A 153 -3.76 20.72 7.81
C GLN A 153 -4.99 20.37 8.64
N TRP A 154 -5.01 19.19 9.28
CA TRP A 154 -6.21 18.66 9.95
C TRP A 154 -6.02 18.33 11.45
N GLY A 155 -4.83 18.53 11.99
CA GLY A 155 -4.51 18.32 13.40
C GLY A 155 -3.95 16.94 13.73
N SER A 156 -3.42 16.81 14.95
CA SER A 156 -2.70 15.62 15.42
C SER A 156 -3.59 14.37 15.49
N LYS A 157 -4.88 14.52 15.79
CA LYS A 157 -5.83 13.41 15.84
C LYS A 157 -6.02 12.76 14.46
N THR A 158 -6.24 13.58 13.43
CA THR A 158 -6.34 13.09 12.04
C THR A 158 -5.05 12.40 11.61
N ALA A 159 -3.90 12.99 11.96
CA ALA A 159 -2.60 12.40 11.63
C ALA A 159 -2.40 11.04 12.30
N ALA A 160 -2.70 10.91 13.58
CA ALA A 160 -2.58 9.65 14.31
C ALA A 160 -3.49 8.56 13.73
N LEU A 161 -4.78 8.87 13.49
CA LEU A 161 -5.72 7.93 12.88
C LEU A 161 -5.24 7.48 11.50
N TYR A 162 -4.81 8.43 10.66
CA TYR A 162 -4.28 8.09 9.34
C TYR A 162 -3.06 7.17 9.42
N MET A 163 -2.08 7.50 10.27
CA MET A 163 -0.86 6.70 10.41
C MET A 163 -1.15 5.28 10.86
N ILE A 164 -2.03 5.11 11.84
CA ILE A 164 -2.44 3.79 12.33
C ILE A 164 -3.15 3.00 11.22
N LEU A 165 -4.11 3.62 10.52
CA LEU A 165 -4.89 2.97 9.48
C LEU A 165 -4.03 2.55 8.28
N VAL A 166 -3.10 3.42 7.85
CA VAL A 166 -2.25 3.15 6.68
C VAL A 166 -1.10 2.17 6.96
N SER A 167 -0.80 1.91 8.24
CA SER A 167 0.29 0.98 8.60
C SER A 167 -0.19 -0.35 9.16
N LEU A 168 -1.23 -0.32 9.99
CA LEU A 168 -1.63 -1.48 10.79
C LEU A 168 -2.99 -2.09 10.40
N SER A 169 -3.67 -1.58 9.33
CA SER A 169 -4.79 -2.34 8.79
C SER A 169 -4.29 -3.62 8.10
N PRO A 170 -5.00 -4.75 8.22
CA PRO A 170 -4.52 -6.04 7.72
C PRO A 170 -4.01 -5.99 6.28
N ALA A 171 -4.81 -5.42 5.39
CA ALA A 171 -4.42 -5.27 3.99
C ALA A 171 -3.16 -4.42 3.80
N MET A 172 -3.02 -3.33 4.59
CA MET A 172 -1.83 -2.47 4.51
C MET A 172 -0.59 -3.15 5.08
N MET A 173 -0.74 -3.95 6.16
CA MET A 173 0.38 -4.73 6.69
C MET A 173 0.92 -5.70 5.63
N LYS A 174 0.03 -6.45 4.97
CA LYS A 174 0.40 -7.40 3.92
C LYS A 174 1.18 -6.70 2.79
N ILE A 175 0.64 -5.64 2.21
CA ILE A 175 1.32 -4.94 1.09
C ILE A 175 2.58 -4.17 1.50
N SER A 176 2.75 -3.89 2.80
CA SER A 176 3.93 -3.19 3.30
C SER A 176 5.19 -4.04 3.29
N VAL A 177 5.03 -5.35 3.41
CA VAL A 177 6.14 -6.32 3.49
C VAL A 177 6.24 -7.22 2.25
N ASN A 178 5.26 -7.14 1.36
CA ASN A 178 5.27 -7.83 0.09
C ASN A 178 6.18 -7.11 -0.92
N ASN A 179 7.11 -7.82 -1.55
CA ASN A 179 8.04 -7.27 -2.54
C ASN A 179 7.34 -6.91 -3.87
N ARG A 180 6.28 -6.11 -3.77
CA ARG A 180 5.48 -5.58 -4.90
C ARG A 180 5.26 -4.08 -4.75
N MET A 181 4.90 -3.44 -5.81
CA MET A 181 4.77 -1.98 -5.95
C MET A 181 3.67 -1.31 -5.10
N TYR A 182 2.82 -2.08 -4.43
CA TYR A 182 1.56 -1.57 -3.85
C TYR A 182 1.77 -0.46 -2.81
N SER A 183 2.70 -0.61 -1.88
CA SER A 183 2.99 0.39 -0.85
C SER A 183 3.47 1.73 -1.43
N TRP A 184 4.28 1.70 -2.48
CA TRP A 184 4.74 2.90 -3.20
C TRP A 184 3.63 3.55 -4.00
N THR A 185 2.71 2.76 -4.57
CA THR A 185 1.54 3.30 -5.27
C THR A 185 0.56 3.94 -4.30
N VAL A 186 0.38 3.38 -3.09
CA VAL A 186 -0.36 4.02 -1.98
C VAL A 186 0.24 5.38 -1.64
N PHE A 187 1.56 5.44 -1.45
CA PHE A 187 2.27 6.70 -1.19
C PHE A 187 2.09 7.71 -2.33
N GLY A 188 2.35 7.30 -3.56
CA GLY A 188 2.27 8.17 -4.75
C GLY A 188 0.86 8.74 -4.96
N VAL A 189 -0.18 7.90 -4.88
CA VAL A 189 -1.57 8.32 -5.03
C VAL A 189 -1.98 9.27 -3.89
N THR A 190 -1.53 8.99 -2.66
CA THR A 190 -1.82 9.87 -1.50
C THR A 190 -1.16 11.23 -1.66
N VAL A 191 0.12 11.27 -2.05
CA VAL A 191 0.84 12.53 -2.30
C VAL A 191 0.18 13.30 -3.46
N CYS A 192 -0.23 12.62 -4.53
CA CYS A 192 -0.95 13.25 -5.65
C CYS A 192 -2.26 13.89 -5.18
N GLY A 193 -3.07 13.16 -4.39
CA GLY A 193 -4.33 13.68 -3.84
C GLY A 193 -4.13 14.88 -2.92
N LEU A 194 -3.14 14.82 -2.02
CA LEU A 194 -2.76 15.96 -1.16
C LEU A 194 -2.26 17.14 -2.00
N THR A 195 -1.48 16.89 -3.04
CA THR A 195 -1.00 17.94 -3.95
C THR A 195 -2.16 18.61 -4.69
N ALA A 196 -3.14 17.83 -5.18
CA ALA A 196 -4.34 18.39 -5.81
C ALA A 196 -5.17 19.23 -4.81
N TYR A 197 -5.24 18.81 -3.54
CA TYR A 197 -5.88 19.59 -2.48
C TYR A 197 -5.18 20.94 -2.25
N PHE A 198 -3.83 20.97 -2.19
CA PHE A 198 -3.06 22.20 -1.97
C PHE A 198 -2.99 23.09 -3.21
N LEU A 199 -3.04 22.54 -4.42
CA LEU A 199 -3.10 23.31 -5.66
C LEU A 199 -4.32 24.23 -5.71
N ARG A 200 -5.39 23.92 -4.98
CA ARG A 200 -6.53 24.83 -4.83
C ARG A 200 -6.15 26.21 -4.32
N GLU A 201 -5.18 26.32 -3.41
CA GLU A 201 -4.72 27.60 -2.84
C GLU A 201 -3.44 28.10 -3.50
N HIS A 202 -2.66 27.19 -4.08
CA HIS A 202 -1.33 27.49 -4.62
C HIS A 202 -1.21 27.13 -6.11
N MET A 203 -2.20 27.50 -6.90
CA MET A 203 -2.32 27.14 -8.33
C MET A 203 -1.11 27.55 -9.19
N ASN A 204 -0.32 28.54 -8.75
CA ASN A 204 0.87 29.02 -9.43
C ASN A 204 2.17 28.34 -8.97
N SER A 205 2.11 27.42 -8.00
CA SER A 205 3.29 26.72 -7.51
C SER A 205 3.79 25.70 -8.53
N ARG A 206 4.94 25.98 -9.14
CA ARG A 206 5.60 25.06 -10.07
C ARG A 206 5.99 23.74 -9.39
N ILE A 207 6.36 23.81 -8.10
CA ILE A 207 6.75 22.62 -7.31
C ILE A 207 5.56 21.68 -7.17
N LEU A 208 4.36 22.17 -6.83
CA LEU A 208 3.18 21.31 -6.70
C LEU A 208 2.80 20.68 -8.04
N TRP A 209 2.90 21.39 -9.16
CA TRP A 209 2.66 20.82 -10.49
C TRP A 209 3.69 19.75 -10.85
N MET A 210 4.96 19.97 -10.51
CA MET A 210 6.02 18.97 -10.70
C MET A 210 5.77 17.73 -9.85
N ILE A 211 5.39 17.88 -8.56
CA ILE A 211 5.04 16.76 -7.68
C ILE A 211 3.84 15.99 -8.26
N LEU A 212 2.80 16.70 -8.71
CA LEU A 212 1.62 16.10 -9.33
C LEU A 212 2.02 15.26 -10.56
N PHE A 213 2.86 15.80 -11.44
CA PHE A 213 3.35 15.10 -12.62
C PHE A 213 4.17 13.86 -12.25
N LEU A 214 5.17 14.02 -11.37
CA LEU A 214 6.06 12.93 -10.99
C LEU A 214 5.31 11.78 -10.28
N THR A 215 4.41 12.10 -9.37
CA THR A 215 3.62 11.07 -8.67
C THR A 215 2.67 10.36 -9.63
N THR A 216 2.08 11.06 -10.60
CA THR A 216 1.22 10.45 -11.62
C THR A 216 2.04 9.57 -12.56
N PHE A 217 3.18 10.05 -13.04
CA PHE A 217 4.07 9.31 -13.92
C PHE A 217 4.60 8.05 -13.22
N CYS A 218 5.27 8.21 -12.08
CA CYS A 218 5.82 7.07 -11.33
C CYS A 218 4.74 6.06 -10.92
N GLY A 219 3.56 6.53 -10.51
CA GLY A 219 2.47 5.67 -10.11
C GLY A 219 1.93 4.83 -11.26
N ILE A 220 1.61 5.42 -12.42
CA ILE A 220 1.11 4.70 -13.59
C ILE A 220 2.16 3.73 -14.13
N PHE A 221 3.44 4.14 -14.17
CA PHE A 221 4.55 3.30 -14.60
C PHE A 221 5.10 2.35 -13.52
N SER A 222 4.48 2.33 -12.32
CA SER A 222 4.66 1.29 -11.31
C SER A 222 3.50 0.29 -11.30
N HIS A 223 2.26 0.75 -11.58
CA HIS A 223 1.08 -0.10 -11.65
C HIS A 223 -0.05 0.60 -12.41
N TYR A 224 -0.42 0.08 -13.57
CA TYR A 224 -1.36 0.76 -14.49
C TYR A 224 -2.77 0.97 -13.93
N PHE A 225 -3.25 0.12 -12.99
CA PHE A 225 -4.56 0.36 -12.32
C PHE A 225 -4.60 1.65 -11.49
N THR A 226 -3.45 2.22 -11.12
CA THR A 226 -3.39 3.53 -10.47
C THR A 226 -4.01 4.64 -11.31
N ALA A 227 -4.08 4.44 -12.64
CA ALA A 227 -4.74 5.37 -13.56
C ALA A 227 -6.17 5.72 -13.14
N PHE A 228 -6.91 4.78 -12.53
CA PHE A 228 -8.25 5.04 -12.03
C PHE A 228 -8.25 6.08 -10.90
N SER A 229 -7.38 5.93 -9.91
CA SER A 229 -7.26 6.92 -8.83
C SER A 229 -6.79 8.27 -9.36
N TYR A 230 -5.80 8.30 -10.25
CA TYR A 230 -5.33 9.56 -10.84
C TYR A 230 -6.42 10.23 -11.65
N LEU A 231 -7.21 9.49 -12.43
CA LEU A 231 -8.36 10.05 -13.16
C LEU A 231 -9.28 10.82 -12.20
N PHE A 232 -9.67 10.25 -11.06
CA PHE A 232 -10.55 10.91 -10.10
C PHE A 232 -9.88 12.11 -9.42
N ILE A 233 -8.58 12.04 -9.11
CA ILE A 233 -7.84 13.18 -8.57
C ILE A 233 -7.81 14.33 -9.58
N TYR A 234 -7.56 14.04 -10.86
CA TYR A 234 -7.57 15.06 -11.91
C TYR A 234 -8.97 15.61 -12.18
N LEU A 235 -10.01 14.79 -12.14
CA LEU A 235 -11.39 15.26 -12.22
C LEU A 235 -11.74 16.21 -11.06
N TYR A 236 -11.37 15.85 -9.84
CA TYR A 236 -11.50 16.74 -8.68
C TYR A 236 -10.77 18.06 -8.91
N LEU A 237 -9.52 18.01 -9.36
CA LEU A 237 -8.70 19.20 -9.62
C LEU A 237 -9.30 20.07 -10.74
N LEU A 238 -9.78 19.47 -11.82
CA LEU A 238 -10.47 20.17 -12.90
C LEU A 238 -11.72 20.91 -12.41
N VAL A 239 -12.55 20.26 -11.58
CA VAL A 239 -13.72 20.89 -10.97
C VAL A 239 -13.32 22.07 -10.10
N VAL A 240 -12.28 21.92 -9.27
CA VAL A 240 -11.76 22.98 -8.41
C VAL A 240 -11.28 24.17 -9.24
N ILE A 241 -10.48 23.93 -10.26
CA ILE A 241 -9.93 24.99 -11.12
C ILE A 241 -11.05 25.65 -11.94
N TRP A 242 -12.00 24.85 -12.45
CA TRP A 242 -13.17 25.40 -13.16
C TRP A 242 -13.97 26.39 -12.32
N GLN A 243 -14.10 26.11 -11.02
CA GLN A 243 -14.83 26.99 -10.10
C GLN A 243 -14.04 28.25 -9.68
N GLN A 244 -12.70 28.17 -9.67
CA GLN A 244 -11.85 29.26 -9.17
C GLN A 244 -11.25 30.13 -10.30
N ASP A 245 -10.61 29.50 -11.30
CA ASP A 245 -9.98 30.19 -12.41
C ASP A 245 -9.92 29.31 -13.66
N ARG A 246 -10.96 29.40 -14.48
CA ARG A 246 -11.08 28.62 -15.73
C ARG A 246 -9.92 28.80 -16.70
N LYS A 247 -9.19 29.92 -16.61
CA LYS A 247 -8.05 30.18 -17.50
C LYS A 247 -6.87 29.22 -17.23
N GLN A 248 -6.85 28.56 -16.07
CA GLN A 248 -5.77 27.64 -15.70
C GLN A 248 -6.09 26.15 -15.95
N ILE A 249 -7.25 25.85 -16.56
CA ILE A 249 -7.67 24.47 -16.87
C ILE A 249 -6.66 23.70 -17.74
N TRP A 250 -5.91 24.41 -18.57
CA TRP A 250 -4.88 23.80 -19.41
C TRP A 250 -3.75 23.12 -18.59
N LYS A 251 -3.48 23.58 -17.35
CA LYS A 251 -2.39 23.05 -16.52
C LYS A 251 -2.60 21.57 -16.17
N PRO A 252 -3.74 21.15 -15.56
CA PRO A 252 -3.97 19.73 -15.31
C PRO A 252 -4.11 18.92 -16.60
N LEU A 253 -4.63 19.50 -17.69
CA LEU A 253 -4.73 18.83 -18.99
C LEU A 253 -3.34 18.55 -19.58
N VAL A 254 -2.42 19.51 -19.52
CA VAL A 254 -1.04 19.29 -19.98
C VAL A 254 -0.34 18.30 -19.06
N CYS A 255 -0.45 18.46 -17.74
CA CYS A 255 0.19 17.60 -16.77
C CYS A 255 -0.27 16.14 -16.88
N GLY A 256 -1.58 15.89 -16.86
CA GLY A 256 -2.14 14.54 -17.00
C GLY A 256 -2.04 14.02 -18.43
N GLY A 257 -2.32 14.87 -19.43
CA GLY A 257 -2.29 14.48 -20.83
C GLY A 257 -0.91 14.03 -21.31
N SER A 258 0.18 14.66 -20.82
CA SER A 258 1.54 14.21 -21.14
C SER A 258 1.82 12.80 -20.59
N VAL A 259 1.37 12.48 -19.39
CA VAL A 259 1.50 11.12 -18.84
C VAL A 259 0.65 10.11 -19.61
N VAL A 260 -0.58 10.49 -19.99
CA VAL A 260 -1.45 9.65 -20.82
C VAL A 260 -0.81 9.33 -22.18
N ILE A 261 -0.19 10.32 -22.83
CA ILE A 261 0.52 10.11 -24.10
C ILE A 261 1.69 9.13 -23.91
N LEU A 262 2.54 9.36 -22.90
CA LEU A 262 3.66 8.48 -22.61
C LEU A 262 3.20 7.04 -22.31
N PHE A 263 2.13 6.90 -21.54
CA PHE A 263 1.55 5.61 -21.20
C PHE A 263 0.92 4.93 -22.42
N ALA A 264 0.22 5.68 -23.29
CA ALA A 264 -0.31 5.13 -24.54
C ALA A 264 0.81 4.59 -25.47
N VAL A 265 1.94 5.30 -25.56
CA VAL A 265 3.12 4.82 -26.30
C VAL A 265 3.64 3.51 -25.68
N TRP A 266 3.68 3.42 -24.35
CA TRP A 266 4.07 2.20 -23.66
C TRP A 266 3.13 1.04 -23.98
N LEU A 267 1.81 1.23 -23.85
CA LEU A 267 0.79 0.20 -24.13
C LEU A 267 0.85 -0.33 -25.57
N ILE A 268 1.15 0.56 -26.54
CA ILE A 268 1.32 0.16 -27.94
C ILE A 268 2.58 -0.69 -28.12
N ARG A 269 3.67 -0.35 -27.43
CA ARG A 269 4.97 -1.03 -27.55
C ARG A 269 5.01 -2.37 -26.82
N SER A 270 4.29 -2.53 -25.70
CA SER A 270 4.21 -3.75 -24.91
C SER A 270 3.17 -4.76 -25.41
N ASP A 271 2.52 -4.47 -26.54
CA ASP A 271 1.43 -5.29 -27.11
C ASP A 271 0.29 -5.60 -26.11
N PHE A 272 0.09 -4.69 -25.16
CA PHE A 272 -0.87 -4.83 -24.06
C PHE A 272 -2.29 -5.13 -24.54
N PHE A 273 -2.69 -4.60 -25.71
CA PHE A 273 -4.02 -4.84 -26.26
C PHE A 273 -4.20 -6.28 -26.72
N HIS A 274 -3.16 -6.94 -27.20
CA HIS A 274 -3.20 -8.36 -27.54
C HIS A 274 -3.39 -9.20 -26.26
N LEU A 275 -2.71 -8.85 -25.18
CA LEU A 275 -2.86 -9.51 -23.86
C LEU A 275 -4.28 -9.38 -23.31
N LEU A 276 -4.93 -8.22 -23.48
CA LEU A 276 -6.30 -8.01 -23.04
C LEU A 276 -7.33 -8.83 -23.81
N THR A 277 -7.02 -9.22 -25.05
CA THR A 277 -7.94 -9.90 -25.96
C THR A 277 -7.60 -11.38 -26.17
N SER A 278 -6.41 -11.81 -25.78
CA SER A 278 -6.02 -13.23 -25.87
C SER A 278 -6.80 -14.05 -24.84
N ASP A 279 -7.34 -15.19 -25.29
CA ASP A 279 -8.05 -16.18 -24.46
C ASP A 279 -7.10 -16.95 -23.51
N GLY A 280 -6.06 -16.31 -23.03
CA GLY A 280 -5.12 -16.90 -22.07
C GLY A 280 -5.87 -17.44 -20.86
N ASN A 281 -5.65 -18.70 -20.55
CA ASN A 281 -6.22 -19.49 -19.45
C ASN A 281 -5.85 -18.99 -18.03
N LEU A 282 -5.69 -17.69 -17.82
CA LEU A 282 -5.66 -17.13 -16.46
C LEU A 282 -7.06 -17.21 -15.88
N GLY A 283 -7.32 -18.43 -15.43
CA GLY A 283 -8.55 -19.05 -15.07
C GLY A 283 -9.58 -18.17 -14.40
N ASN A 284 -10.76 -18.39 -14.83
CA ASN A 284 -12.01 -18.30 -14.09
C ASN A 284 -12.21 -17.09 -13.18
N GLN A 285 -12.93 -16.11 -13.78
CA GLN A 285 -13.99 -15.49 -13.03
C GLN A 285 -13.54 -14.45 -11.98
N ALA A 286 -13.15 -13.30 -12.45
CA ALA A 286 -13.54 -12.10 -11.71
C ALA A 286 -15.08 -12.01 -11.70
N LYS A 287 -15.75 -12.92 -10.97
CA LYS A 287 -17.14 -12.69 -10.57
C LYS A 287 -17.11 -11.41 -9.80
N LEU A 288 -17.88 -10.43 -10.27
CA LEU A 288 -18.03 -9.15 -9.59
C LEU A 288 -18.61 -9.44 -8.20
N ARG A 289 -17.77 -9.70 -7.21
CA ARG A 289 -18.17 -9.99 -5.84
C ARG A 289 -18.20 -8.70 -5.06
N ILE A 290 -19.16 -7.82 -5.43
CA ILE A 290 -19.33 -6.53 -4.74
C ILE A 290 -19.48 -6.70 -3.24
N TYR A 291 -20.03 -7.80 -2.78
CA TYR A 291 -20.19 -8.10 -1.36
C TYR A 291 -18.85 -8.44 -0.64
N GLU A 292 -17.80 -8.78 -1.40
CA GLU A 292 -16.46 -9.01 -0.87
C GLU A 292 -15.57 -7.76 -0.97
N LEU A 293 -16.11 -6.64 -1.46
CA LEU A 293 -15.36 -5.40 -1.68
C LEU A 293 -14.53 -4.95 -0.47
N PHE A 294 -15.02 -5.20 0.72
CA PHE A 294 -14.37 -4.76 1.96
C PHE A 294 -13.74 -5.91 2.77
N ASP A 295 -13.78 -7.16 2.26
CA ASP A 295 -13.25 -8.32 2.98
C ASP A 295 -11.78 -8.11 3.38
N PHE A 296 -10.98 -7.70 2.42
CA PHE A 296 -9.55 -7.56 2.63
C PHE A 296 -9.15 -6.42 3.57
N ILE A 297 -10.03 -5.44 3.85
CA ILE A 297 -9.75 -4.37 4.82
C ILE A 297 -9.51 -4.95 6.20
N PHE A 298 -10.28 -5.99 6.57
CA PHE A 298 -10.23 -6.66 7.87
C PHE A 298 -9.54 -8.03 7.83
N GLY A 299 -9.11 -8.47 6.64
CA GLY A 299 -8.61 -9.80 6.37
C GLY A 299 -9.73 -10.76 5.96
N THR A 300 -9.50 -11.50 4.87
CA THR A 300 -10.49 -12.42 4.25
C THR A 300 -10.93 -13.55 5.20
N GLU A 301 -10.12 -13.86 6.18
CA GLU A 301 -10.35 -14.95 7.14
C GLU A 301 -11.19 -14.55 8.35
N VAL A 302 -11.41 -13.23 8.54
CA VAL A 302 -12.28 -12.76 9.62
C VAL A 302 -13.72 -12.99 9.22
N LYS A 303 -14.41 -13.86 9.94
CA LYS A 303 -15.85 -14.08 9.73
C LYS A 303 -16.59 -12.73 9.74
N TYR A 304 -17.36 -12.48 8.69
CA TYR A 304 -18.09 -11.23 8.46
C TYR A 304 -17.21 -9.99 8.17
N ALA A 305 -15.94 -10.15 7.80
CA ALA A 305 -15.05 -9.03 7.48
C ALA A 305 -15.66 -8.05 6.47
N ALA A 306 -16.23 -8.55 5.36
CA ALA A 306 -16.92 -7.72 4.36
C ALA A 306 -18.03 -6.88 4.97
N ARG A 307 -18.89 -7.48 5.80
CA ARG A 307 -20.00 -6.77 6.45
C ARG A 307 -19.53 -5.70 7.42
N MET A 308 -18.46 -5.98 8.16
CA MET A 308 -17.85 -4.99 9.05
C MET A 308 -17.28 -3.82 8.25
N GLY A 309 -16.64 -4.09 7.12
CA GLY A 309 -16.10 -3.07 6.22
C GLY A 309 -17.20 -2.22 5.58
N GLU A 310 -18.27 -2.85 5.07
CA GLU A 310 -19.45 -2.17 4.53
C GLU A 310 -20.07 -1.23 5.57
N VAL A 311 -20.30 -1.73 6.79
CA VAL A 311 -20.87 -0.94 7.89
C VAL A 311 -19.96 0.23 8.25
N LEU A 312 -18.65 0.02 8.37
CA LEU A 312 -17.70 1.08 8.67
C LEU A 312 -17.71 2.15 7.57
N PHE A 313 -17.73 1.75 6.31
CA PHE A 313 -17.80 2.68 5.17
C PHE A 313 -19.09 3.51 5.19
N VAL A 314 -20.26 2.86 5.33
CA VAL A 314 -21.55 3.53 5.38
C VAL A 314 -21.63 4.48 6.58
N LEU A 315 -21.23 4.03 7.77
CA LEU A 315 -21.19 4.87 8.96
C LEU A 315 -20.27 6.09 8.77
N THR A 316 -19.12 5.92 8.11
CA THR A 316 -18.21 7.04 7.83
C THR A 316 -18.88 8.07 6.92
N LEU A 317 -19.56 7.64 5.86
CA LEU A 317 -20.30 8.56 4.98
C LEU A 317 -21.48 9.25 5.70
N LEU A 318 -22.22 8.53 6.55
CA LEU A 318 -23.25 9.12 7.39
C LEU A 318 -22.66 10.18 8.34
N CYS A 319 -21.51 9.88 8.95
CA CYS A 319 -20.79 10.86 9.77
C CYS A 319 -20.36 12.09 8.95
N ALA A 320 -19.92 11.91 7.71
CA ALA A 320 -19.58 13.03 6.84
C ALA A 320 -20.80 13.95 6.60
N ILE A 321 -21.98 13.38 6.40
CA ILE A 321 -23.22 14.13 6.23
C ILE A 321 -23.62 14.83 7.53
N LEU A 322 -23.66 14.11 8.65
CA LEU A 322 -24.09 14.63 9.96
C LEU A 322 -23.15 15.75 10.47
N PHE A 323 -21.86 15.60 10.25
CA PHE A 323 -20.84 16.56 10.71
C PHE A 323 -20.35 17.50 9.61
N TRP A 324 -21.08 17.60 8.48
CA TRP A 324 -20.69 18.43 7.33
C TRP A 324 -20.31 19.86 7.70
N LYS A 325 -21.09 20.48 8.61
CA LYS A 325 -20.80 21.83 9.09
C LYS A 325 -19.47 21.94 9.84
N ARG A 326 -19.06 20.89 10.57
CA ARG A 326 -17.78 20.84 11.29
C ARG A 326 -16.60 20.55 10.38
N LEU A 327 -16.83 19.80 9.30
CA LEU A 327 -15.81 19.53 8.27
C LEU A 327 -15.52 20.81 7.46
N GLY A 328 -16.55 21.61 7.21
CA GLY A 328 -16.48 22.69 6.22
C GLY A 328 -16.54 22.18 4.79
N LYS A 329 -16.99 23.02 3.88
CA LYS A 329 -17.25 22.60 2.47
C LYS A 329 -16.01 22.05 1.77
N ARG A 330 -14.84 22.66 1.97
CA ARG A 330 -13.59 22.27 1.34
C ARG A 330 -13.13 20.89 1.80
N ASP A 331 -12.93 20.76 3.11
CA ASP A 331 -12.41 19.52 3.71
C ASP A 331 -13.43 18.38 3.60
N GLY A 332 -14.73 18.71 3.68
CA GLY A 332 -15.79 17.72 3.50
C GLY A 332 -15.82 17.12 2.10
N ILE A 333 -15.75 17.95 1.04
CA ILE A 333 -15.70 17.45 -0.34
C ILE A 333 -14.45 16.60 -0.54
N PHE A 334 -13.29 17.07 -0.09
CA PHE A 334 -12.05 16.31 -0.22
C PHE A 334 -12.10 14.99 0.54
N ALA A 335 -12.55 15.00 1.79
CA ALA A 335 -12.65 13.80 2.63
C ALA A 335 -13.61 12.75 2.02
N VAL A 336 -14.78 13.19 1.52
CA VAL A 336 -15.73 12.28 0.84
C VAL A 336 -15.12 11.72 -0.45
N MET A 337 -14.50 12.56 -1.27
CA MET A 337 -13.77 12.10 -2.46
C MET A 337 -12.73 11.03 -2.10
N CYS A 338 -11.91 11.30 -1.08
CA CYS A 338 -10.90 10.36 -0.62
C CYS A 338 -11.53 9.03 -0.12
N THR A 339 -12.58 9.10 0.71
CA THR A 339 -13.27 7.90 1.23
C THR A 339 -13.92 7.07 0.10
N CYS A 340 -14.41 7.72 -0.94
CA CYS A 340 -15.00 7.03 -2.09
C CYS A 340 -13.95 6.51 -3.10
N MET A 341 -12.68 6.89 -2.96
CA MET A 341 -11.64 6.54 -3.93
C MET A 341 -11.49 5.03 -4.11
N PHE A 342 -11.45 4.29 -3.00
CA PHE A 342 -11.29 2.85 -3.04
C PHE A 342 -12.47 2.12 -3.71
N PRO A 343 -13.75 2.28 -3.27
CA PRO A 343 -14.87 1.62 -3.92
C PRO A 343 -15.05 2.03 -5.38
N ILE A 344 -14.73 3.27 -5.74
CA ILE A 344 -14.81 3.72 -7.13
C ILE A 344 -13.69 3.08 -7.98
N SER A 345 -12.46 3.05 -7.48
CA SER A 345 -11.34 2.38 -8.19
C SER A 345 -11.61 0.90 -8.37
N TYR A 346 -12.19 0.24 -7.36
CA TYR A 346 -12.62 -1.15 -7.46
C TYR A 346 -13.70 -1.34 -8.54
N LEU A 347 -14.74 -0.52 -8.52
CA LEU A 347 -15.81 -0.59 -9.51
C LEU A 347 -15.29 -0.41 -10.94
N MET A 348 -14.39 0.56 -11.15
CA MET A 348 -13.80 0.80 -12.47
C MET A 348 -12.94 -0.38 -12.94
N ALA A 349 -12.13 -0.93 -12.04
CA ALA A 349 -11.30 -2.10 -12.34
C ALA A 349 -12.16 -3.34 -12.63
N ALA A 350 -13.22 -3.55 -11.84
CA ALA A 350 -14.14 -4.65 -12.03
C ALA A 350 -14.93 -4.52 -13.34
N LEU A 351 -15.38 -3.31 -13.72
CA LEU A 351 -16.02 -3.07 -15.01
C LEU A 351 -15.06 -3.33 -16.19
N LEU A 352 -13.80 -2.96 -16.05
CA LEU A 352 -12.78 -3.29 -17.06
C LEU A 352 -12.63 -4.81 -17.18
N ALA A 353 -12.54 -5.52 -16.07
CA ALA A 353 -12.38 -6.96 -16.03
C ALA A 353 -13.57 -7.75 -16.64
N LEU A 354 -14.77 -7.17 -16.69
CA LEU A 354 -15.91 -7.77 -17.38
C LEU A 354 -15.76 -7.79 -18.92
N HIS A 355 -14.92 -6.92 -19.47
CA HIS A 355 -14.74 -6.74 -20.91
C HIS A 355 -13.38 -7.18 -21.43
N ALA A 356 -12.38 -7.19 -20.54
CA ALA A 356 -11.03 -7.58 -20.84
C ALA A 356 -10.69 -8.75 -19.90
N SER A 357 -10.44 -9.91 -20.49
CA SER A 357 -10.23 -11.17 -19.77
C SER A 357 -9.52 -11.05 -18.40
N HIS A 358 -10.20 -11.40 -17.35
CA HIS A 358 -9.79 -12.12 -16.13
C HIS A 358 -8.63 -11.59 -15.25
N PHE A 359 -8.11 -10.38 -15.46
CA PHE A 359 -6.93 -9.83 -14.79
C PHE A 359 -7.17 -9.19 -13.42
N PHE A 360 -8.39 -9.15 -12.91
CA PHE A 360 -8.69 -8.36 -11.74
C PHE A 360 -8.64 -9.17 -10.46
N THR A 361 -7.75 -8.76 -9.54
CA THR A 361 -7.78 -9.14 -8.14
C THR A 361 -7.88 -7.88 -7.26
N TYR A 362 -8.37 -8.02 -6.02
CA TYR A 362 -8.53 -6.90 -5.08
C TYR A 362 -7.21 -6.13 -4.84
N ARG A 363 -6.07 -6.82 -4.90
CA ARG A 363 -4.73 -6.20 -4.70
C ARG A 363 -4.43 -5.10 -5.73
N HIS A 364 -5.01 -5.18 -6.93
CA HIS A 364 -4.77 -4.20 -7.99
C HIS A 364 -5.32 -2.80 -7.67
N VAL A 365 -6.26 -2.65 -6.74
CA VAL A 365 -6.83 -1.35 -6.33
C VAL A 365 -6.32 -0.84 -4.98
N MET A 366 -5.38 -1.55 -4.36
CA MET A 366 -4.78 -1.17 -3.09
C MET A 366 -4.11 0.21 -3.10
N HIS A 367 -3.66 0.67 -4.27
CA HIS A 367 -3.10 2.00 -4.46
C HIS A 367 -4.00 3.14 -3.94
N SER A 368 -5.32 2.93 -3.90
CA SER A 368 -6.31 3.91 -3.42
C SER A 368 -6.47 3.96 -1.89
N MET A 369 -5.90 2.98 -1.16
CA MET A 369 -6.10 2.83 0.28
C MET A 369 -5.54 4.00 1.10
N GLY A 370 -4.46 4.62 0.66
CA GLY A 370 -3.90 5.77 1.38
C GLY A 370 -4.86 6.95 1.45
N LEU A 371 -5.53 7.29 0.33
CA LEU A 371 -6.57 8.32 0.30
C LEU A 371 -7.84 7.87 1.03
N PHE A 372 -8.25 6.61 0.86
CA PHE A 372 -9.38 6.04 1.58
C PHE A 372 -9.24 6.23 3.10
N TRP A 373 -8.11 5.83 3.66
CA TRP A 373 -7.83 5.99 5.09
C TRP A 373 -7.69 7.47 5.49
N LEU A 374 -7.14 8.32 4.63
CA LEU A 374 -7.07 9.76 4.88
C LEU A 374 -8.47 10.37 4.96
N GLY A 375 -9.36 10.05 4.03
CA GLY A 375 -10.74 10.51 4.03
C GLY A 375 -11.47 10.11 5.32
N MET A 376 -11.37 8.84 5.70
CA MET A 376 -11.93 8.33 6.95
C MET A 376 -11.34 9.04 8.18
N ALA A 377 -10.02 9.21 8.24
CA ALA A 377 -9.36 9.90 9.35
C ALA A 377 -9.82 11.35 9.49
N ILE A 378 -9.99 12.09 8.38
CA ILE A 378 -10.51 13.46 8.40
C ILE A 378 -11.94 13.49 8.95
N ILE A 379 -12.81 12.59 8.52
CA ILE A 379 -14.22 12.54 8.95
C ILE A 379 -14.32 12.13 10.42
N LEU A 380 -13.70 11.00 10.79
CA LEU A 380 -13.80 10.44 12.13
C LEU A 380 -13.13 11.32 13.20
N SER A 381 -12.08 12.06 12.83
CA SER A 381 -11.45 13.01 13.77
C SER A 381 -12.36 14.14 14.23
N ARG A 382 -13.47 14.42 13.51
CA ARG A 382 -14.45 15.46 13.85
C ARG A 382 -15.55 14.97 14.78
N ILE A 383 -15.61 13.69 15.09
CA ILE A 383 -16.56 13.09 15.99
C ILE A 383 -16.04 13.25 17.42
N ASN A 384 -16.82 13.90 18.30
CA ASN A 384 -16.52 13.99 19.74
C ASN A 384 -17.03 12.75 20.50
N LEU A 385 -16.89 11.56 19.91
CA LEU A 385 -17.00 10.34 20.70
C LEU A 385 -15.91 10.35 21.75
N GLN A 386 -16.17 9.73 22.89
CA GLN A 386 -15.15 9.56 23.92
C GLN A 386 -13.89 9.00 23.25
N GLU A 387 -12.99 9.91 22.93
CA GLU A 387 -11.91 9.75 21.94
C GLU A 387 -11.01 8.56 22.28
N TRP A 388 -10.83 8.35 23.58
CA TRP A 388 -10.02 7.26 24.10
C TRP A 388 -10.66 5.87 23.90
N ILE A 389 -12.00 5.73 23.98
CA ILE A 389 -12.69 4.45 23.77
C ILE A 389 -12.54 4.03 22.31
N ALA A 390 -12.77 4.96 21.38
CA ALA A 390 -12.60 4.70 19.96
C ALA A 390 -11.14 4.34 19.62
N CYS A 391 -10.17 5.09 20.16
CA CYS A 391 -8.75 4.80 19.95
C CYS A 391 -8.33 3.46 20.55
N VAL A 392 -8.77 3.14 21.78
CA VAL A 392 -8.42 1.86 22.43
C VAL A 392 -9.08 0.70 21.71
N SER A 393 -10.37 0.79 21.41
CA SER A 393 -11.08 -0.28 20.68
C SER A 393 -10.46 -0.51 19.31
N PHE A 394 -10.07 0.56 18.61
CA PHE A 394 -9.42 0.49 17.32
C PHE A 394 -8.00 -0.10 17.44
N THR A 395 -7.22 0.32 18.43
CA THR A 395 -5.87 -0.21 18.67
C THR A 395 -5.90 -1.69 19.05
N VAL A 396 -6.85 -2.11 19.89
CA VAL A 396 -7.05 -3.53 20.26
C VAL A 396 -7.43 -4.35 19.02
N TRP A 397 -8.36 -3.84 18.21
CA TRP A 397 -8.75 -4.50 16.98
C TRP A 397 -7.59 -4.61 15.98
N MET A 398 -6.82 -3.53 15.79
CA MET A 398 -5.64 -3.53 14.92
C MET A 398 -4.55 -4.48 15.43
N GLY A 399 -4.32 -4.50 16.75
CA GLY A 399 -3.38 -5.42 17.38
C GLY A 399 -3.81 -6.89 17.20
N ALA A 400 -5.11 -7.19 17.36
CA ALA A 400 -5.65 -8.52 17.12
C ALA A 400 -5.53 -8.93 15.64
N SER A 401 -5.76 -7.98 14.72
CA SER A 401 -5.59 -8.21 13.27
C SER A 401 -4.12 -8.43 12.91
N ALA A 402 -3.21 -7.64 13.49
CA ALA A 402 -1.78 -7.80 13.31
C ALA A 402 -1.28 -9.15 13.84
N TYR A 403 -1.70 -9.51 15.06
CA TYR A 403 -1.39 -10.81 15.65
C TYR A 403 -1.89 -11.96 14.77
N ARG A 404 -3.11 -11.85 14.25
CA ARG A 404 -3.69 -12.87 13.39
C ARG A 404 -2.96 -13.00 12.05
N ILE A 405 -2.50 -11.89 11.44
CA ILE A 405 -1.68 -11.93 10.23
C ILE A 405 -0.31 -12.55 10.51
N SER A 406 0.30 -12.23 11.65
CA SER A 406 1.60 -12.80 12.03
C SER A 406 1.51 -14.28 12.42
N TYR A 407 0.32 -14.77 12.77
CA TYR A 407 0.07 -16.15 13.17
C TYR A 407 -0.64 -16.99 12.09
N ASN A 408 -0.91 -16.40 10.93
CA ASN A 408 -1.64 -17.09 9.87
C ASN A 408 -0.77 -18.15 9.18
N GLU A 409 -1.46 -19.11 8.58
CA GLU A 409 -0.92 -20.23 7.81
C GLU A 409 0.16 -19.85 6.80
N GLU A 410 0.15 -18.60 6.36
CA GLU A 410 1.18 -18.00 5.52
C GLU A 410 2.59 -18.05 6.14
N TYR A 411 2.69 -18.19 7.44
CA TYR A 411 3.95 -18.26 8.19
C TYR A 411 4.19 -19.63 8.83
N ASP A 412 3.20 -20.53 8.83
CA ASP A 412 3.35 -21.90 9.29
C ASP A 412 4.28 -22.75 8.40
N THR A 413 4.63 -22.22 7.24
CA THR A 413 5.50 -22.87 6.27
C THR A 413 6.98 -22.46 6.36
N ILE A 414 7.32 -21.55 7.28
CA ILE A 414 8.71 -21.21 7.58
C ILE A 414 9.58 -22.45 7.89
N PRO A 415 9.12 -23.47 8.63
CA PRO A 415 9.92 -24.67 8.87
C PRO A 415 10.39 -25.34 7.58
N TYR A 416 9.50 -25.50 6.60
CA TYR A 416 9.87 -26.12 5.31
C TYR A 416 10.90 -25.29 4.55
N LEU A 417 10.79 -23.97 4.58
CA LEU A 417 11.77 -23.11 3.90
C LEU A 417 13.17 -23.25 4.52
N GLU A 418 13.27 -23.20 5.85
CA GLU A 418 14.56 -23.32 6.52
C GLU A 418 15.18 -24.71 6.31
N GLU A 419 14.39 -25.79 6.44
CA GLU A 419 14.83 -27.16 6.17
C GLU A 419 15.30 -27.31 4.72
N THR A 420 14.58 -26.71 3.76
CA THR A 420 14.97 -26.71 2.34
C THR A 420 16.27 -25.97 2.11
N LYS A 421 16.44 -24.79 2.72
CA LYS A 421 17.68 -23.99 2.63
C LYS A 421 18.88 -24.71 3.25
N GLU A 422 18.68 -25.38 4.40
CA GLU A 422 19.72 -26.20 5.02
C GLU A 422 20.12 -27.36 4.11
N PHE A 423 19.14 -28.10 3.57
CA PHE A 423 19.41 -29.18 2.62
C PHE A 423 20.21 -28.70 1.40
N ILE A 424 19.78 -27.58 0.79
CA ILE A 424 20.48 -27.00 -0.37
C ILE A 424 21.91 -26.64 -0.03
N ALA A 425 22.11 -25.95 1.11
CA ALA A 425 23.44 -25.52 1.54
C ALA A 425 24.40 -26.69 1.84
N GLU A 426 23.87 -27.80 2.33
CA GLU A 426 24.67 -28.98 2.68
C GLU A 426 24.96 -29.90 1.48
N ASN A 427 24.05 -29.97 0.51
CA ASN A 427 24.08 -31.01 -0.51
C ASN A 427 24.31 -30.49 -1.94
N MET A 428 23.99 -29.23 -2.24
CA MET A 428 24.08 -28.67 -3.60
C MET A 428 25.32 -27.80 -3.75
N GLU A 429 25.91 -27.81 -4.95
CA GLU A 429 27.07 -27.03 -5.32
C GLU A 429 26.74 -26.05 -6.45
N PRO A 430 27.43 -24.90 -6.55
CA PRO A 430 27.25 -24.00 -7.69
C PRO A 430 27.46 -24.72 -9.01
N GLY A 431 26.52 -24.58 -9.95
CA GLY A 431 26.53 -25.24 -11.25
C GLY A 431 25.80 -26.59 -11.29
N ASP A 432 25.23 -27.05 -10.19
CA ASP A 432 24.31 -28.19 -10.21
C ASP A 432 23.12 -27.88 -11.13
N VAL A 433 22.64 -28.93 -11.81
CA VAL A 433 21.48 -28.84 -12.70
C VAL A 433 20.24 -29.28 -11.95
N ILE A 434 19.21 -28.47 -12.00
CA ILE A 434 17.91 -28.75 -11.38
C ILE A 434 16.85 -28.88 -12.47
N VAL A 435 16.19 -30.03 -12.51
CA VAL A 435 15.03 -30.28 -13.37
C VAL A 435 13.79 -30.31 -12.48
N TYR A 436 12.67 -29.78 -12.94
CA TYR A 436 11.42 -29.82 -12.19
C TYR A 436 10.20 -30.07 -13.09
N ASP A 437 9.20 -30.77 -12.56
CA ASP A 437 8.01 -31.24 -13.28
C ASP A 437 6.80 -30.32 -13.15
N THR A 438 7.03 -29.03 -12.92
CA THR A 438 5.97 -28.05 -12.71
C THR A 438 6.09 -26.88 -13.68
N ASP A 439 5.20 -25.94 -13.54
CA ASP A 439 5.11 -24.71 -14.32
C ASP A 439 6.38 -23.84 -14.18
N TRP A 440 6.76 -23.13 -15.24
CA TRP A 440 7.90 -22.20 -15.30
C TRP A 440 7.93 -21.17 -14.14
N ARG A 441 6.79 -20.91 -13.52
CA ARG A 441 6.68 -20.02 -12.35
C ARG A 441 7.51 -20.47 -11.16
N PHE A 442 7.67 -21.77 -10.98
CA PHE A 442 8.53 -22.30 -9.92
C PHE A 442 10.01 -22.01 -10.16
N GLY A 443 10.44 -21.95 -11.40
CA GLY A 443 11.79 -21.53 -11.75
C GLY A 443 12.13 -20.13 -11.25
N GLN A 444 11.14 -19.24 -11.13
CA GLN A 444 11.34 -17.92 -10.54
C GLN A 444 11.63 -18.03 -9.04
N LEU A 445 10.86 -18.85 -8.30
CA LEU A 445 11.10 -19.09 -6.87
C LEU A 445 12.45 -19.76 -6.64
N PHE A 446 12.73 -20.84 -7.35
CA PHE A 446 14.00 -21.56 -7.23
C PHE A 446 15.19 -20.64 -7.48
N GLY A 447 15.15 -19.82 -8.53
CA GLY A 447 16.22 -18.87 -8.83
C GLY A 447 16.45 -17.79 -7.78
N CYS A 448 15.48 -17.51 -6.90
CA CYS A 448 15.69 -16.60 -5.78
C CYS A 448 16.48 -17.24 -4.65
N TYR A 449 16.26 -18.52 -4.38
CA TYR A 449 16.90 -19.25 -3.29
C TYR A 449 18.19 -19.95 -3.72
N MET A 450 18.33 -20.23 -5.01
CA MET A 450 19.46 -20.96 -5.60
C MET A 450 19.97 -20.25 -6.88
N PRO A 451 20.53 -19.04 -6.77
CA PRO A 451 20.90 -18.23 -7.93
C PRO A 451 22.04 -18.82 -8.76
N ASP A 452 22.84 -19.73 -8.19
CA ASP A 452 24.03 -20.31 -8.83
C ASP A 452 23.75 -21.63 -9.58
N GLN A 453 22.50 -22.14 -9.52
CA GLN A 453 22.09 -23.36 -10.20
C GLN A 453 21.46 -23.09 -11.57
N THR A 454 21.45 -24.11 -12.41
CA THR A 454 20.78 -24.08 -13.72
C THR A 454 19.45 -24.84 -13.64
N PHE A 455 18.36 -24.19 -14.05
CA PHE A 455 17.00 -24.73 -13.94
C PHE A 455 16.45 -25.07 -15.32
N TYR A 456 15.79 -26.24 -15.42
CA TYR A 456 15.05 -26.66 -16.60
C TYR A 456 13.66 -27.16 -16.21
N THR A 457 12.65 -26.76 -16.96
CA THR A 457 11.35 -27.44 -16.96
C THR A 457 11.47 -28.77 -17.70
N MET A 458 10.49 -29.65 -17.53
CA MET A 458 10.42 -30.90 -18.29
C MET A 458 10.39 -30.69 -19.83
N GLU A 459 9.87 -29.53 -20.28
CA GLU A 459 9.81 -29.21 -21.72
C GLU A 459 11.15 -28.69 -22.27
N GLU A 460 12.00 -28.13 -21.42
CA GLU A 460 13.26 -27.48 -21.77
C GLU A 460 14.49 -28.30 -21.37
N VAL A 461 14.28 -29.47 -20.74
CA VAL A 461 15.36 -30.31 -20.25
C VAL A 461 16.26 -30.75 -21.42
N PRO A 462 17.58 -30.60 -21.29
CA PRO A 462 18.52 -31.10 -22.30
C PRO A 462 18.46 -32.64 -22.45
N ASP A 463 18.96 -33.14 -23.58
CA ASP A 463 19.10 -34.58 -23.77
C ASP A 463 19.89 -35.23 -22.64
N LEU A 464 19.55 -36.46 -22.26
CA LEU A 464 20.24 -37.21 -21.20
C LEU A 464 21.76 -37.30 -21.44
N ALA A 465 22.22 -37.29 -22.71
CA ALA A 465 23.63 -37.21 -23.05
C ALA A 465 24.34 -35.96 -22.54
N GLU A 466 23.64 -34.83 -22.48
CA GLU A 466 24.19 -33.57 -21.96
C GLU A 466 24.16 -33.49 -20.44
N LEU A 467 23.28 -34.25 -19.82
CA LEU A 467 23.14 -34.35 -18.37
C LEU A 467 24.04 -35.43 -17.76
N ALA A 468 24.42 -36.41 -18.55
CA ALA A 468 25.29 -37.51 -18.11
C ALA A 468 26.64 -36.97 -17.58
N GLY A 469 26.99 -37.39 -16.37
CA GLY A 469 28.19 -36.93 -15.64
C GLY A 469 28.09 -35.57 -14.96
N LYS A 470 26.95 -34.88 -15.05
CA LYS A 470 26.65 -33.69 -14.23
C LYS A 470 25.98 -34.12 -12.94
N ARG A 471 26.04 -33.24 -11.94
CA ARG A 471 25.21 -33.37 -10.74
C ARG A 471 23.82 -32.86 -11.07
N VAL A 472 22.84 -33.76 -11.08
CA VAL A 472 21.46 -33.47 -11.46
C VAL A 472 20.54 -33.73 -10.25
N TRP A 473 19.72 -32.75 -9.95
CA TRP A 473 18.68 -32.84 -8.96
C TRP A 473 17.32 -32.73 -9.64
N TYR A 474 16.35 -33.52 -9.20
CA TYR A 474 15.02 -33.48 -9.73
C TYR A 474 14.01 -33.08 -8.63
N PHE A 475 13.32 -31.98 -8.85
CA PHE A 475 12.30 -31.46 -7.91
C PHE A 475 10.94 -31.94 -8.43
N GLN A 476 10.43 -32.98 -7.80
CA GLN A 476 9.20 -33.65 -8.19
C GLN A 476 8.00 -33.04 -7.47
N CYS A 477 7.19 -32.26 -8.19
CA CYS A 477 5.96 -31.62 -7.68
C CYS A 477 4.70 -32.43 -8.03
N PHE A 478 4.67 -33.09 -9.21
CA PHE A 478 3.50 -33.79 -9.74
C PHE A 478 3.74 -35.28 -10.01
N GLY A 479 4.88 -35.79 -9.68
CA GLY A 479 5.18 -37.23 -9.81
C GLY A 479 5.66 -37.69 -11.18
N HIS A 480 5.96 -36.73 -12.09
CA HIS A 480 6.60 -37.08 -13.36
C HIS A 480 8.08 -37.45 -13.15
N LEU A 481 8.66 -38.14 -14.10
CA LEU A 481 10.08 -38.50 -14.15
C LEU A 481 10.64 -38.16 -15.53
N LEU A 482 11.97 -38.11 -15.64
CA LEU A 482 12.63 -37.92 -16.93
C LEU A 482 12.35 -39.12 -17.83
N ASP A 483 12.19 -38.87 -19.13
CA ASP A 483 12.00 -39.91 -20.11
C ASP A 483 13.26 -40.77 -20.21
N GLU A 484 13.08 -42.08 -20.12
CA GLU A 484 14.16 -43.05 -20.32
C GLU A 484 14.57 -43.14 -21.82
N SER A 485 15.80 -43.49 -22.09
CA SER A 485 16.26 -43.71 -23.44
C SER A 485 16.99 -45.07 -23.55
N ASP A 486 17.00 -45.65 -24.76
CA ASP A 486 17.69 -46.91 -25.00
C ASP A 486 19.22 -46.90 -24.73
N LYS A 487 19.77 -45.70 -24.51
CA LYS A 487 21.21 -45.47 -24.30
C LYS A 487 21.58 -45.09 -22.87
N TYR A 488 20.62 -44.63 -22.10
CA TYR A 488 20.87 -44.08 -20.74
C TYR A 488 19.87 -44.63 -19.77
N THR A 489 20.39 -45.21 -18.69
CA THR A 489 19.60 -45.58 -17.52
C THR A 489 19.58 -44.41 -16.52
N VAL A 490 18.39 -44.02 -16.06
CA VAL A 490 18.19 -42.97 -15.08
C VAL A 490 17.76 -43.59 -13.76
N THR A 491 18.51 -43.33 -12.70
CA THR A 491 18.16 -43.77 -11.33
C THR A 491 17.91 -42.59 -10.43
N TYR A 492 17.00 -42.77 -9.47
CA TYR A 492 16.55 -41.74 -8.56
C TYR A 492 16.75 -42.18 -7.12
N GLU A 493 17.37 -41.33 -6.32
CA GLU A 493 17.47 -41.47 -4.87
C GLU A 493 16.64 -40.38 -4.23
N ASN A 494 15.57 -40.73 -3.49
CA ASN A 494 14.73 -39.76 -2.80
C ASN A 494 15.46 -39.25 -1.54
N MET A 495 15.73 -37.94 -1.52
CA MET A 495 16.45 -37.27 -0.44
C MET A 495 15.52 -36.68 0.62
N GLY A 496 14.20 -36.64 0.38
CA GLY A 496 13.20 -36.13 1.30
C GLY A 496 12.17 -35.22 0.65
N HIS A 497 11.21 -34.82 1.46
CA HIS A 497 10.12 -33.92 1.09
C HIS A 497 10.41 -32.53 1.61
N TYR A 498 10.34 -31.53 0.74
CA TYR A 498 10.73 -30.14 0.98
C TYR A 498 9.73 -29.17 0.38
N GLY A 499 9.90 -27.86 0.66
CA GLY A 499 9.07 -26.82 0.07
C GLY A 499 9.71 -25.45 0.23
N PHE A 500 9.46 -24.55 -0.71
CA PHE A 500 9.81 -23.12 -0.53
C PHE A 500 8.69 -22.33 0.06
N GLN A 501 7.52 -22.97 0.19
CA GLN A 501 6.33 -22.34 0.59
C GLN A 501 5.77 -21.39 -0.49
N TYR A 502 4.50 -21.23 -0.80
CA TYR A 502 3.68 -20.33 -0.08
C TYR A 502 2.44 -19.84 -0.85
N MET A 503 1.40 -19.52 -0.19
CA MET A 503 0.22 -18.71 -0.45
C MET A 503 -0.88 -19.23 -1.36
N ASP A 504 -0.68 -19.82 -2.52
CA ASP A 504 -1.78 -20.16 -3.43
C ASP A 504 -1.70 -21.60 -4.00
N GLY A 505 -1.02 -22.49 -3.34
CA GLY A 505 -0.95 -23.87 -3.79
C GLY A 505 0.35 -24.55 -3.41
N ASN A 506 0.42 -25.82 -3.65
CA ASN A 506 1.52 -26.66 -3.27
C ASN A 506 2.83 -26.20 -3.92
N THR A 507 3.73 -25.73 -3.10
CA THR A 507 5.14 -25.53 -3.41
C THR A 507 5.98 -26.64 -2.80
N ASP A 508 5.31 -27.73 -2.38
CA ASP A 508 5.94 -28.91 -1.82
C ASP A 508 6.47 -29.78 -2.98
N PHE A 509 7.63 -30.35 -2.79
CA PHE A 509 8.27 -31.23 -3.76
C PHE A 509 9.17 -32.25 -3.07
N ASP A 510 9.33 -33.41 -3.70
CA ASP A 510 10.35 -34.35 -3.32
C ASP A 510 11.66 -33.99 -4.04
N ILE A 511 12.77 -33.94 -3.34
CA ILE A 511 14.08 -33.78 -3.94
C ILE A 511 14.64 -35.16 -4.25
N LEU A 512 14.86 -35.42 -5.54
CA LEU A 512 15.48 -36.67 -6.01
C LEU A 512 16.88 -36.36 -6.55
N LYS A 513 17.87 -37.09 -6.09
CA LYS A 513 19.20 -37.09 -6.69
C LYS A 513 19.17 -37.99 -7.89
N VAL A 514 19.63 -37.52 -9.05
CA VAL A 514 19.55 -38.22 -10.32
C VAL A 514 20.93 -38.71 -10.74
N GLU A 515 21.06 -39.99 -11.04
CA GLU A 515 22.25 -40.57 -11.69
C GLU A 515 21.88 -41.05 -13.09
N ILE A 516 22.63 -40.55 -14.07
CA ILE A 516 22.45 -40.87 -15.48
C ILE A 516 23.68 -41.64 -15.94
N THR A 517 23.51 -42.92 -16.25
CA THR A 517 24.59 -43.83 -16.69
C THR A 517 24.35 -44.29 -18.13
N GLU A 518 25.37 -44.23 -18.97
CA GLU A 518 25.32 -44.77 -20.32
C GLU A 518 25.29 -46.28 -20.26
N GLU A 519 24.30 -46.93 -20.90
CA GLU A 519 24.30 -48.38 -21.05
C GLU A 519 25.43 -48.76 -21.97
N THR A 520 26.49 -49.30 -21.39
CA THR A 520 27.55 -49.97 -22.20
C THR A 520 26.90 -51.18 -22.84
N GLY A 521 26.56 -51.07 -24.14
CA GLY A 521 26.04 -52.18 -24.92
C GLY A 521 26.95 -53.39 -24.73
N ASN A 522 26.40 -54.45 -24.17
CA ASN A 522 27.05 -55.76 -24.24
C ASN A 522 27.07 -56.19 -25.72
N ASP A 523 28.22 -55.99 -26.40
CA ASP A 523 28.53 -56.62 -27.65
C ASP A 523 28.50 -58.14 -27.53
#